data_09c74bdfd45a6dfc5ee27c41bdf22f05
#
_entry.id   09c74bdfd45a6dfc5ee27c41bdf22f05
#
_cell.length_a   1.000
_cell.length_b   1.000
_cell.length_c   1.000
_cell.angle_alpha   90.00
_cell.angle_beta   90.00
_cell.angle_gamma   90.00
#
_symmetry.space_group_name_H-M   'P 1'
#
loop_
_entity.id
_entity.type
_entity.pdbx_description
1 polymer ?
#
loop_
_entity_poly.entity_id
_entity_poly.type
_entity_poly.pdbx_seq_one_letter_code
_entity_poly.pdbx_strand_id
1 'polypeptide(L)'
;MKTGKLVTLSVQNLVDCPVYRLYNMSTCTTGNYMHHAFEYVMANGIDTDQSYPYIDGDNYKCLYDKRTVGATISGYVNITTGDELEMQRAVATVGPVTVGIDATTDGFRFYKSGVYKDTKHECKGQYFDELHHAVTAVGYGTENGIHYWLLRNSYTTSGNCGEDCPLELFGQTFVTESVFEWEIRQ
;
A
#
# COMPACT_ATOMS: atom_id res chain seq x y z
N MET A 1 7.39 15.50 7.90
CA MET A 1 5.97 15.54 8.26
C MET A 1 5.60 16.99 8.55
N LYS A 2 4.62 17.55 7.84
CA LYS A 2 4.29 18.99 7.92
C LYS A 2 3.78 19.43 9.29
N THR A 3 3.21 18.56 10.09
CA THR A 3 2.52 18.97 11.34
C THR A 3 3.23 18.58 12.61
N GLY A 4 4.23 17.71 12.54
CA GLY A 4 4.91 17.13 13.71
C GLY A 4 4.04 16.23 14.60
N LYS A 5 2.77 16.02 14.23
CA LYS A 5 1.86 15.11 14.94
C LYS A 5 1.65 13.85 14.13
N LEU A 6 1.82 12.70 14.78
CA LEU A 6 1.43 11.41 14.23
C LEU A 6 -0.08 11.24 14.43
N VAL A 7 -0.82 11.04 13.34
CA VAL A 7 -2.25 10.71 13.36
C VAL A 7 -2.42 9.35 12.71
N THR A 8 -3.02 8.40 13.43
CA THR A 8 -3.41 7.11 12.87
C THR A 8 -4.69 7.28 12.06
N LEU A 9 -4.62 6.94 10.76
CA LEU A 9 -5.73 7.09 9.83
C LEU A 9 -6.51 5.78 9.70
N SER A 10 -7.80 5.90 9.42
CA SER A 10 -8.71 4.76 9.37
C SER A 10 -8.50 3.89 8.12
N VAL A 11 -8.07 2.67 8.33
CA VAL A 11 -8.09 1.62 7.29
C VAL A 11 -9.54 1.30 6.90
N GLN A 12 -10.45 1.22 7.90
CA GLN A 12 -11.86 0.90 7.66
C GLN A 12 -12.56 1.91 6.77
N ASN A 13 -12.22 3.19 6.89
CA ASN A 13 -12.75 4.22 6.00
C ASN A 13 -12.43 3.93 4.51
N LEU A 14 -11.24 3.38 4.22
CA LEU A 14 -10.86 2.95 2.88
C LEU A 14 -11.45 1.60 2.48
N VAL A 15 -11.78 0.74 3.42
CA VAL A 15 -12.50 -0.51 3.13
C VAL A 15 -13.94 -0.21 2.71
N ASP A 16 -14.62 0.65 3.44
CA ASP A 16 -16.07 0.85 3.26
C ASP A 16 -16.41 1.88 2.18
N CYS A 17 -15.60 2.94 1.98
CA CYS A 17 -16.10 4.13 1.29
C CYS A 17 -15.74 4.27 -0.20
N PRO A 18 -14.53 3.99 -0.70
CA PRO A 18 -14.17 4.27 -2.09
C PRO A 18 -15.05 3.55 -3.11
N VAL A 19 -15.20 2.24 -2.97
CA VAL A 19 -15.97 1.42 -3.90
C VAL A 19 -17.47 1.51 -3.65
N TYR A 20 -17.88 1.65 -2.38
CA TYR A 20 -19.29 1.84 -2.04
C TYR A 20 -19.89 3.06 -2.73
N ARG A 21 -19.16 4.20 -2.77
CA ARG A 21 -19.63 5.41 -3.43
C ARG A 21 -19.74 5.28 -4.94
N LEU A 22 -18.86 4.49 -5.56
CA LEU A 22 -18.82 4.34 -7.03
C LEU A 22 -19.78 3.27 -7.53
N TYR A 23 -19.90 2.15 -6.80
CA TYR A 23 -20.53 0.93 -7.30
C TYR A 23 -21.53 0.31 -6.32
N ASN A 24 -21.72 0.90 -5.15
CA ASN A 24 -22.53 0.32 -4.07
C ASN A 24 -22.08 -1.11 -3.69
N MET A 25 -20.77 -1.33 -3.68
CA MET A 25 -20.14 -2.62 -3.41
C MET A 25 -19.08 -2.47 -2.32
N SER A 26 -18.73 -3.56 -1.65
CA SER A 26 -17.68 -3.61 -0.64
C SER A 26 -16.31 -3.94 -1.25
N THR A 27 -15.25 -3.27 -0.76
CA THR A 27 -13.88 -3.63 -1.13
C THR A 27 -13.48 -5.02 -0.65
N CYS A 28 -14.08 -5.55 0.42
CA CYS A 28 -13.81 -6.91 0.91
C CYS A 28 -14.22 -7.99 -0.10
N THR A 29 -15.21 -7.72 -0.93
CA THR A 29 -15.71 -8.68 -1.93
C THR A 29 -15.11 -8.48 -3.32
N THR A 30 -14.75 -7.25 -3.67
CA THR A 30 -14.32 -6.90 -5.04
C THR A 30 -12.85 -6.53 -5.14
N GLY A 31 -12.19 -6.28 -4.00
CA GLY A 31 -10.91 -5.60 -3.98
C GLY A 31 -11.03 -4.14 -4.41
N ASN A 32 -9.89 -3.44 -4.45
CA ASN A 32 -9.85 -2.07 -4.93
C ASN A 32 -8.44 -1.72 -5.41
N TYR A 33 -8.33 -0.72 -6.26
CA TYR A 33 -7.06 -0.20 -6.72
C TYR A 33 -6.59 0.95 -5.83
N MET A 34 -5.27 1.08 -5.69
CA MET A 34 -4.65 2.09 -4.83
C MET A 34 -5.05 3.51 -5.24
N HIS A 35 -5.12 3.81 -6.53
CA HIS A 35 -5.51 5.14 -7.02
C HIS A 35 -6.93 5.52 -6.63
N HIS A 36 -7.88 4.60 -6.58
CA HIS A 36 -9.25 4.88 -6.12
C HIS A 36 -9.26 5.31 -4.65
N ALA A 37 -8.40 4.72 -3.80
CA ALA A 37 -8.25 5.16 -2.42
C ALA A 37 -7.73 6.60 -2.35
N PHE A 38 -6.75 6.95 -3.17
CA PHE A 38 -6.21 8.33 -3.21
C PHE A 38 -7.24 9.32 -3.77
N GLU A 39 -7.95 8.99 -4.85
CA GLU A 39 -9.04 9.81 -5.38
C GLU A 39 -10.12 10.06 -4.34
N TYR A 40 -10.47 9.03 -3.57
CA TYR A 40 -11.41 9.17 -2.47
C TYR A 40 -10.90 10.16 -1.41
N VAL A 41 -9.64 10.00 -0.96
CA VAL A 41 -9.04 10.87 0.06
C VAL A 41 -8.87 12.31 -0.44
N MET A 42 -8.56 12.52 -1.72
CA MET A 42 -8.54 13.85 -2.34
C MET A 42 -9.91 14.54 -2.28
N ALA A 43 -10.95 13.81 -2.57
CA ALA A 43 -12.30 14.35 -2.64
C ALA A 43 -12.95 14.57 -1.26
N ASN A 44 -12.61 13.78 -0.27
CA ASN A 44 -13.31 13.73 1.02
C ASN A 44 -12.39 13.95 2.23
N GLY A 45 -11.14 13.60 2.14
CA GLY A 45 -10.28 13.33 3.29
C GLY A 45 -10.42 11.89 3.77
N ILE A 46 -9.72 11.58 4.84
CA ILE A 46 -9.75 10.28 5.52
C ILE A 46 -9.93 10.48 7.01
N ASP A 47 -10.83 9.72 7.63
CA ASP A 47 -11.09 9.75 9.06
C ASP A 47 -9.90 9.25 9.89
N THR A 48 -9.86 9.62 11.16
CA THR A 48 -8.93 9.01 12.10
C THR A 48 -9.36 7.58 12.45
N ASP A 49 -8.40 6.72 12.77
CA ASP A 49 -8.70 5.36 13.23
C ASP A 49 -9.57 5.35 14.51
N GLN A 50 -9.36 6.33 15.38
CA GLN A 50 -10.18 6.49 16.60
C GLN A 50 -11.66 6.74 16.29
N SER A 51 -11.96 7.52 15.24
CA SER A 51 -13.34 7.87 14.87
C SER A 51 -14.01 6.83 13.98
N TYR A 52 -13.20 6.06 13.26
CA TYR A 52 -13.65 5.03 12.33
C TYR A 52 -12.78 3.78 12.48
N PRO A 53 -12.95 3.01 13.56
CA PRO A 53 -12.07 1.90 13.91
C PRO A 53 -12.19 0.72 12.94
N TYR A 54 -11.10 -0.04 12.81
CA TYR A 54 -11.06 -1.27 12.02
C TYR A 54 -11.87 -2.39 12.69
N ILE A 55 -12.71 -3.08 11.92
CA ILE A 55 -13.63 -4.14 12.41
C ILE A 55 -13.36 -5.53 11.82
N ASP A 56 -12.29 -5.69 11.02
CA ASP A 56 -11.96 -6.93 10.31
C ASP A 56 -13.11 -7.45 9.41
N GLY A 57 -13.72 -6.52 8.70
CA GLY A 57 -14.86 -6.79 7.82
C GLY A 57 -15.29 -5.52 7.11
N ASP A 58 -16.52 -5.46 6.61
CA ASP A 58 -17.10 -4.24 6.09
C ASP A 58 -18.44 -3.88 6.73
N ASN A 59 -18.75 -2.60 6.76
CA ASN A 59 -20.01 -2.09 7.29
C ASN A 59 -21.16 -2.15 6.28
N TYR A 60 -20.91 -2.59 5.04
CA TYR A 60 -21.85 -2.53 3.92
C TYR A 60 -22.42 -1.13 3.65
N LYS A 61 -21.77 -0.10 4.18
CA LYS A 61 -22.10 1.32 3.99
C LYS A 61 -20.92 2.19 4.41
N CYS A 62 -20.77 3.34 3.76
CA CYS A 62 -19.77 4.34 4.14
C CYS A 62 -20.28 5.15 5.35
N LEU A 63 -19.54 5.13 6.46
CA LEU A 63 -19.83 5.87 7.69
C LEU A 63 -19.00 7.16 7.83
N TYR A 64 -18.33 7.58 6.77
CA TYR A 64 -17.48 8.77 6.74
C TYR A 64 -18.17 10.01 7.34
N ASP A 65 -17.45 10.72 8.19
CA ASP A 65 -17.89 12.00 8.78
C ASP A 65 -16.81 13.08 8.60
N LYS A 66 -17.14 14.11 7.82
CA LYS A 66 -16.23 15.24 7.56
C LYS A 66 -15.69 15.95 8.81
N ARG A 67 -16.33 15.76 9.99
CA ARG A 67 -15.91 16.36 11.26
C ARG A 67 -14.77 15.60 11.92
N THR A 68 -14.50 14.37 11.49
CA THR A 68 -13.50 13.46 12.06
C THR A 68 -12.33 13.22 11.14
N VAL A 69 -12.22 14.00 10.07
CA VAL A 69 -11.12 13.91 9.10
C VAL A 69 -9.78 14.15 9.79
N GLY A 70 -8.91 13.14 9.70
CA GLY A 70 -7.55 13.18 10.23
C GLY A 70 -6.51 13.70 9.25
N ALA A 71 -6.75 13.53 7.95
CA ALA A 71 -5.88 14.01 6.88
C ALA A 71 -6.61 14.22 5.55
N THR A 72 -6.03 15.04 4.70
CA THR A 72 -6.40 15.24 3.30
C THR A 72 -5.16 15.20 2.43
N ILE A 73 -5.31 14.91 1.15
CA ILE A 73 -4.23 15.02 0.15
C ILE A 73 -4.69 15.91 -0.99
N SER A 74 -3.74 16.57 -1.65
CA SER A 74 -4.02 17.48 -2.78
C SER A 74 -3.83 16.83 -4.15
N GLY A 75 -3.17 15.69 -4.19
CA GLY A 75 -2.90 14.96 -5.43
C GLY A 75 -2.10 13.69 -5.18
N TYR A 76 -1.86 12.96 -6.25
CA TYR A 76 -0.96 11.81 -6.32
C TYR A 76 -0.27 11.80 -7.69
N VAL A 77 0.85 11.11 -7.77
CA VAL A 77 1.61 10.94 -9.00
C VAL A 77 1.79 9.45 -9.28
N ASN A 78 1.49 9.05 -10.50
CA ASN A 78 1.79 7.69 -10.95
C ASN A 78 3.24 7.65 -11.46
N ILE A 79 4.03 6.73 -10.96
CA ILE A 79 5.33 6.41 -11.53
C ILE A 79 5.12 5.58 -12.80
N THR A 80 5.97 5.80 -13.77
CA THR A 80 5.96 5.00 -15.01
C THR A 80 6.17 3.52 -14.68
N THR A 81 5.28 2.68 -15.15
CA THR A 81 5.36 1.23 -14.93
C THR A 81 6.72 0.68 -15.33
N GLY A 82 7.38 -0.01 -14.41
CA GLY A 82 8.72 -0.58 -14.60
C GLY A 82 9.88 0.41 -14.47
N ASP A 83 9.64 1.69 -14.19
CA ASP A 83 10.73 2.66 -13.96
C ASP A 83 11.18 2.62 -12.48
N GLU A 84 12.06 1.65 -12.17
CA GLU A 84 12.63 1.52 -10.83
C GLU A 84 13.49 2.72 -10.42
N LEU A 85 14.09 3.43 -11.39
CA LEU A 85 14.90 4.60 -11.08
C LEU A 85 14.03 5.78 -10.65
N GLU A 86 12.89 5.99 -11.30
CA GLU A 86 11.90 6.98 -10.89
C GLU A 86 11.37 6.64 -9.51
N MET A 87 11.04 5.37 -9.26
CA MET A 87 10.60 4.88 -7.95
C MET A 87 11.67 5.12 -6.87
N GLN A 88 12.94 4.84 -7.16
CA GLN A 88 14.04 5.07 -6.24
C GLN A 88 14.17 6.55 -5.87
N ARG A 89 14.03 7.43 -6.85
CA ARG A 89 14.03 8.89 -6.62
C ARG A 89 12.85 9.31 -5.75
N ALA A 90 11.65 8.80 -6.02
CA ALA A 90 10.46 9.10 -5.23
C ALA A 90 10.65 8.67 -3.76
N VAL A 91 11.08 7.43 -3.51
CA VAL A 91 11.37 6.95 -2.15
C VAL A 91 12.44 7.78 -1.45
N ALA A 92 13.49 8.19 -2.17
CA ALA A 92 14.59 8.96 -1.60
C ALA A 92 14.23 10.42 -1.28
N THR A 93 13.36 11.05 -2.08
CA THR A 93 13.13 12.51 -2.01
C THR A 93 11.78 12.89 -1.46
N VAL A 94 10.79 12.02 -1.59
CA VAL A 94 9.40 12.28 -1.17
C VAL A 94 9.04 11.44 0.05
N GLY A 95 9.26 10.13 0.00
CA GLY A 95 8.96 9.22 1.10
C GLY A 95 8.40 7.87 0.63
N PRO A 96 7.66 7.17 1.50
CA PRO A 96 7.10 5.86 1.19
C PRO A 96 6.19 5.86 -0.04
N VAL A 97 6.27 4.79 -0.81
CA VAL A 97 5.63 4.62 -2.11
C VAL A 97 4.75 3.38 -2.10
N THR A 98 3.48 3.50 -2.47
CA THR A 98 2.58 2.35 -2.57
C THR A 98 2.82 1.62 -3.90
N VAL A 99 2.96 0.30 -3.85
CA VAL A 99 3.27 -0.54 -5.01
C VAL A 99 2.38 -1.79 -5.06
N GLY A 100 2.05 -2.23 -6.26
CA GLY A 100 1.42 -3.52 -6.49
C GLY A 100 2.47 -4.60 -6.73
N ILE A 101 2.24 -5.81 -6.23
CA ILE A 101 3.12 -6.95 -6.41
C ILE A 101 2.32 -8.21 -6.75
N ASP A 102 2.99 -9.17 -7.42
CA ASP A 102 2.51 -10.53 -7.49
C ASP A 102 2.90 -11.27 -6.21
N ALA A 103 1.94 -11.52 -5.35
CA ALA A 103 2.09 -12.24 -4.08
C ALA A 103 1.61 -13.69 -4.15
N THR A 104 1.39 -14.23 -5.35
CA THR A 104 0.81 -15.58 -5.53
C THR A 104 1.83 -16.71 -5.43
N THR A 105 3.11 -16.40 -5.57
CA THR A 105 4.17 -17.41 -5.54
C THR A 105 4.36 -18.03 -4.17
N ASP A 106 4.66 -19.31 -4.10
CA ASP A 106 4.93 -20.00 -2.85
C ASP A 106 6.15 -19.43 -2.12
N GLY A 107 7.16 -18.97 -2.87
CA GLY A 107 8.33 -18.32 -2.28
C GLY A 107 7.98 -17.07 -1.50
N PHE A 108 7.04 -16.25 -2.01
CA PHE A 108 6.54 -15.08 -1.30
C PHE A 108 5.64 -15.47 -0.13
N ARG A 109 4.69 -16.37 -0.33
CA ARG A 109 3.73 -16.80 0.69
C ARG A 109 4.38 -17.44 1.92
N PHE A 110 5.50 -18.10 1.76
CA PHE A 110 6.26 -18.76 2.83
C PHE A 110 7.59 -18.08 3.15
N TYR A 111 7.74 -16.82 2.73
CA TYR A 111 8.91 -16.01 3.06
C TYR A 111 9.09 -15.89 4.58
N LYS A 112 10.36 -15.96 5.03
CA LYS A 112 10.70 -15.88 6.45
C LYS A 112 11.66 -14.72 6.78
N SER A 113 12.71 -14.55 5.99
CA SER A 113 13.73 -13.50 6.25
C SER A 113 14.73 -13.36 5.11
N GLY A 114 15.43 -12.23 5.07
CA GLY A 114 16.50 -11.93 4.12
C GLY A 114 16.00 -11.28 2.84
N VAL A 115 16.85 -11.24 1.80
CA VAL A 115 16.44 -10.73 0.48
C VAL A 115 15.71 -11.83 -0.29
N TYR A 116 14.41 -11.64 -0.51
CA TYR A 116 13.62 -12.54 -1.36
C TYR A 116 14.02 -12.34 -2.83
N LYS A 117 14.21 -13.44 -3.51
CA LYS A 117 14.42 -13.46 -4.95
C LYS A 117 13.61 -14.60 -5.57
N ASP A 118 12.79 -14.27 -6.54
CA ASP A 118 12.11 -15.30 -7.33
C ASP A 118 13.11 -15.97 -8.28
N THR A 119 13.66 -17.10 -7.85
CA THR A 119 14.64 -17.90 -8.62
C THR A 119 13.99 -18.83 -9.63
N LYS A 120 12.68 -19.04 -9.52
CA LYS A 120 11.92 -19.93 -10.40
C LYS A 120 11.23 -19.18 -11.55
N HIS A 121 11.31 -17.86 -11.55
CA HIS A 121 10.62 -16.99 -12.51
C HIS A 121 9.10 -17.24 -12.54
N GLU A 122 8.51 -17.49 -11.38
CA GLU A 122 7.07 -17.72 -11.20
C GLU A 122 6.29 -16.41 -11.10
N CYS A 123 6.97 -15.32 -10.70
CA CYS A 123 6.36 -13.99 -10.64
C CYS A 123 5.98 -13.51 -12.04
N LYS A 124 4.73 -13.13 -12.13
CA LYS A 124 4.19 -12.50 -13.31
C LYS A 124 4.00 -11.00 -13.06
N GLY A 125 3.73 -10.15 -13.12
CA GLY A 125 3.65 -8.75 -12.69
C GLY A 125 4.04 -7.79 -13.80
N GLN A 126 4.02 -8.27 -15.05
CA GLN A 126 4.22 -7.41 -16.20
C GLN A 126 2.96 -6.62 -16.57
N TYR A 127 1.80 -7.12 -16.16
CA TYR A 127 0.51 -6.53 -16.46
C TYR A 127 -0.26 -6.26 -15.18
N PHE A 128 -1.10 -5.27 -15.22
CA PHE A 128 -1.89 -4.82 -14.08
C PHE A 128 -2.78 -5.90 -13.46
N ASP A 129 -3.38 -6.74 -14.27
CA ASP A 129 -4.24 -7.86 -13.87
C ASP A 129 -3.48 -9.01 -13.21
N GLU A 130 -2.15 -8.97 -13.22
CA GLU A 130 -1.28 -9.92 -12.54
C GLU A 130 -0.84 -9.45 -11.14
N LEU A 131 -1.17 -8.22 -10.75
CA LEU A 131 -0.86 -7.66 -9.44
C LEU A 131 -1.99 -8.00 -8.45
N HIS A 132 -1.66 -8.76 -7.42
CA HIS A 132 -2.65 -9.32 -6.49
C HIS A 132 -2.58 -8.72 -5.08
N HIS A 133 -1.53 -7.95 -4.79
CA HIS A 133 -1.30 -7.43 -3.45
C HIS A 133 -0.66 -6.05 -3.49
N ALA A 134 -1.11 -5.16 -2.61
CA ALA A 134 -0.53 -3.82 -2.45
C ALA A 134 0.31 -3.76 -1.18
N VAL A 135 1.52 -3.22 -1.30
CA VAL A 135 2.46 -3.01 -0.19
C VAL A 135 3.06 -1.62 -0.29
N THR A 136 3.85 -1.22 0.71
CA THR A 136 4.51 0.08 0.71
C THR A 136 6.03 -0.07 0.65
N ALA A 137 6.66 0.45 -0.39
CA ALA A 137 8.11 0.59 -0.46
C ALA A 137 8.54 1.74 0.45
N VAL A 138 9.34 1.43 1.47
CA VAL A 138 9.81 2.40 2.48
C VAL A 138 11.30 2.67 2.38
N GLY A 139 12.01 1.95 1.55
CA GLY A 139 13.45 2.10 1.33
C GLY A 139 13.98 1.16 0.25
N TYR A 140 15.27 1.21 0.05
CA TYR A 140 16.00 0.33 -0.87
C TYR A 140 17.44 0.16 -0.40
N GLY A 141 18.13 -0.83 -0.91
CA GLY A 141 19.52 -1.07 -0.56
C GLY A 141 20.20 -2.09 -1.46
N THR A 142 21.40 -2.51 -1.04
CA THR A 142 22.17 -3.55 -1.71
C THR A 142 22.76 -4.48 -0.66
N GLU A 143 22.54 -5.77 -0.81
CA GLU A 143 23.12 -6.82 0.03
C GLU A 143 23.78 -7.88 -0.85
N ASN A 144 25.05 -8.17 -0.61
CA ASN A 144 25.83 -9.13 -1.41
C ASN A 144 25.78 -8.88 -2.93
N GLY A 145 25.74 -7.60 -3.35
CA GLY A 145 25.64 -7.20 -4.74
C GLY A 145 24.23 -7.32 -5.36
N ILE A 146 23.23 -7.68 -4.60
CA ILE A 146 21.83 -7.74 -5.02
C ILE A 146 21.13 -6.47 -4.55
N HIS A 147 20.55 -5.72 -5.47
CA HIS A 147 19.69 -4.58 -5.16
C HIS A 147 18.35 -5.09 -4.67
N TYR A 148 17.75 -4.39 -3.68
CA TYR A 148 16.46 -4.77 -3.10
C TYR A 148 15.62 -3.56 -2.72
N TRP A 149 14.33 -3.74 -2.65
CA TRP A 149 13.36 -2.84 -2.05
C TRP A 149 13.02 -3.28 -0.64
N LEU A 150 12.96 -2.34 0.30
CA LEU A 150 12.45 -2.57 1.63
C LEU A 150 10.94 -2.31 1.61
N LEU A 151 10.16 -3.37 1.77
CA LEU A 151 8.70 -3.31 1.69
C LEU A 151 8.07 -3.47 3.08
N ARG A 152 7.08 -2.63 3.38
CA ARG A 152 6.20 -2.81 4.52
C ARG A 152 4.91 -3.48 4.06
N ASN A 153 4.64 -4.65 4.63
CA ASN A 153 3.42 -5.42 4.39
C ASN A 153 2.35 -5.12 5.47
N SER A 154 1.11 -5.51 5.21
CA SER A 154 -0.05 -5.37 6.11
C SER A 154 -0.48 -6.69 6.75
N TYR A 155 0.27 -7.78 6.57
CA TYR A 155 -0.04 -9.05 7.22
C TYR A 155 0.04 -8.89 8.74
N THR A 156 -1.00 -9.36 9.45
CA THR A 156 -1.01 -9.33 10.90
C THR A 156 -0.23 -10.50 11.48
N THR A 157 0.15 -10.40 12.75
CA THR A 157 0.87 -11.44 13.50
C THR A 157 0.14 -12.78 13.60
N SER A 158 -1.17 -12.83 13.32
CA SER A 158 -1.97 -14.05 13.25
C SER A 158 -1.83 -14.83 11.95
N GLY A 159 -1.22 -14.26 10.93
CA GLY A 159 -0.89 -14.93 9.66
C GLY A 159 0.60 -15.22 9.55
N ASN A 160 1.08 -16.29 10.14
CA ASN A 160 2.43 -16.89 10.04
C ASN A 160 3.67 -16.02 10.30
N CYS A 161 3.53 -14.72 10.58
CA CYS A 161 4.60 -13.88 11.10
C CYS A 161 4.27 -13.52 12.55
N GLY A 162 5.10 -13.92 13.52
CA GLY A 162 4.99 -13.52 14.92
C GLY A 162 5.14 -12.00 15.11
N GLU A 163 5.11 -11.51 16.36
CA GLU A 163 5.17 -10.09 16.73
C GLU A 163 6.37 -9.31 16.16
N ASP A 164 7.35 -10.03 15.60
CA ASP A 164 8.57 -9.53 14.96
C ASP A 164 8.58 -9.75 13.45
N CYS A 165 7.46 -9.56 12.72
CA CYS A 165 7.54 -9.54 11.25
C CYS A 165 8.46 -8.37 10.82
N PRO A 166 9.73 -8.60 10.48
CA PRO A 166 10.62 -7.53 10.07
C PRO A 166 10.11 -6.93 8.77
N LEU A 167 10.44 -5.69 8.53
CA LEU A 167 10.33 -5.08 7.20
C LEU A 167 11.03 -5.99 6.21
N GLU A 168 10.27 -6.57 5.29
CA GLU A 168 10.78 -7.60 4.39
C GLU A 168 11.61 -6.99 3.27
N LEU A 169 12.75 -7.60 2.99
CA LEU A 169 13.69 -7.19 1.95
C LEU A 169 13.42 -7.99 0.68
N PHE A 170 13.08 -7.34 -0.41
CA PHE A 170 12.85 -7.98 -1.69
C PHE A 170 13.91 -7.56 -2.71
N GLY A 171 14.56 -8.53 -3.32
CA GLY A 171 15.46 -8.34 -4.47
C GLY A 171 14.74 -8.67 -5.77
N GLN A 172 14.76 -7.73 -6.67
CA GLN A 172 14.35 -7.73 -8.09
C GLN A 172 12.88 -7.55 -8.45
N THR A 173 12.75 -6.56 -9.29
CA THR A 173 11.79 -6.29 -10.39
C THR A 173 10.36 -6.70 -10.12
N PHE A 174 9.67 -5.88 -9.36
CA PHE A 174 8.23 -5.84 -9.45
C PHE A 174 7.82 -4.70 -10.37
N VAL A 175 6.97 -4.97 -11.34
CA VAL A 175 6.39 -3.93 -12.16
C VAL A 175 5.46 -3.12 -11.27
N THR A 176 5.85 -1.90 -11.02
CA THR A 176 5.07 -0.97 -10.20
C THR A 176 4.07 -0.26 -11.07
N GLU A 177 2.82 -0.31 -10.70
CA GLU A 177 1.80 0.41 -11.48
C GLU A 177 1.32 1.68 -10.82
N SER A 178 1.63 2.13 -9.77
CA SER A 178 1.21 3.43 -9.27
C SER A 178 1.96 3.81 -8.01
N VAL A 179 2.57 4.95 -8.06
CA VAL A 179 3.26 5.56 -6.95
C VAL A 179 2.62 6.88 -6.63
N PHE A 180 2.47 7.17 -5.37
CA PHE A 180 1.68 8.29 -4.92
C PHE A 180 2.51 9.24 -4.06
N GLU A 181 2.60 10.46 -4.49
CA GLU A 181 3.22 11.55 -3.74
C GLU A 181 2.18 12.20 -2.83
N TRP A 182 2.56 12.43 -1.56
CA TRP A 182 1.67 12.99 -0.56
C TRP A 182 1.96 14.47 -0.33
N GLU A 183 1.08 15.35 -0.71
CA GLU A 183 0.97 16.65 -0.09
C GLU A 183 -0.16 16.63 0.96
N ILE A 184 0.17 16.36 2.22
CA ILE A 184 -0.80 16.42 3.32
C ILE A 184 -1.06 17.89 3.63
N ARG A 185 -2.27 18.35 3.38
CA ARG A 185 -2.79 19.63 3.86
C ARG A 185 -3.64 19.40 5.11
N GLN A 186 -3.34 20.13 6.15
CA GLN A 186 -4.22 20.32 7.32
C GLN A 186 -4.89 21.68 7.23
#